data_fb82235e97ea2e0ef1ca91bbc0e197e7
#
_entry.id   fb82235e97ea2e0ef1ca91bbc0e197e7
#
_cell.length_a   1.000
_cell.length_b   1.000
_cell.length_c   1.000
_cell.angle_alpha   90.00
_cell.angle_beta   90.00
_cell.angle_gamma   90.00
#
_symmetry.space_group_name_H-M   'P 1'
#
loop_
_entity.id
_entity.type
_entity.pdbx_description
1 polymer ?
#
loop_
_entity_poly.entity_id
_entity_poly.type
_entity_poly.pdbx_seq_one_letter_code
_entity_poly.pdbx_strand_id
1 'polypeptide(L)'
;SLKELRDEGNSVMVVEHDYETMMNADWLVDVGPGAGEKGGRICLNAPLKALLEYSSDSGRVPASLDKETAGHCIFGKSKTLDYLQGKDAIPVPHTRRTGNGKFLSIKGARGNNLKNVSVDFPLGCFIGISGVSGSGKSTLINETLMPILKNKFYRAKLRPLAYDSIE
;
A
#
# COMPACT_ATOMS: atom_id res chain seq x y z
N SER A 1 -15.60 13.50 -1.46
CA SER A 1 -14.73 12.56 -0.71
C SER A 1 -15.58 11.60 0.11
N LEU A 2 -14.98 10.52 0.66
CA LEU A 2 -15.70 9.58 1.55
C LEU A 2 -16.26 10.30 2.80
N LYS A 3 -15.53 11.30 3.30
CA LYS A 3 -15.99 12.12 4.43
C LYS A 3 -17.20 12.97 4.09
N GLU A 4 -17.26 13.57 2.92
CA GLU A 4 -18.41 14.34 2.46
C GLU A 4 -19.66 13.46 2.40
N LEU A 5 -19.55 12.25 1.83
CA LEU A 5 -20.67 11.31 1.81
C LEU A 5 -21.16 10.95 3.21
N ARG A 6 -20.26 10.75 4.17
CA ARG A 6 -20.61 10.53 5.59
C ARG A 6 -21.30 11.75 6.18
N ASP A 7 -20.76 12.95 5.95
CA ASP A 7 -21.25 14.20 6.52
C ASP A 7 -22.64 14.59 5.97
N GLU A 8 -23.03 14.03 4.82
CA GLU A 8 -24.39 14.08 4.27
C GLU A 8 -25.38 13.12 4.96
N GLY A 9 -24.98 12.42 6.02
CA GLY A 9 -25.81 11.53 6.81
C GLY A 9 -25.79 10.06 6.36
N ASN A 10 -24.87 9.68 5.47
CA ASN A 10 -24.70 8.31 5.02
C ASN A 10 -23.77 7.51 5.95
N SER A 11 -23.98 6.19 6.00
CA SER A 11 -22.98 5.27 6.54
C SER A 11 -22.04 4.84 5.41
N VAL A 12 -20.75 5.04 5.59
CA VAL A 12 -19.72 4.69 4.60
C VAL A 12 -18.87 3.55 5.16
N MET A 13 -18.83 2.43 4.45
CA MET A 13 -18.03 1.26 4.81
C MET A 13 -17.01 1.00 3.70
N VAL A 14 -15.72 0.95 4.07
CA VAL A 14 -14.62 0.67 3.13
C VAL A 14 -13.80 -0.49 3.61
N VAL A 15 -13.30 -1.29 2.67
CA VAL A 15 -12.33 -2.36 2.94
C VAL A 15 -10.99 -1.86 2.45
N GLU A 16 -10.12 -1.48 3.37
CA GLU A 16 -8.84 -0.86 3.08
C GLU A 16 -7.73 -1.35 4.01
N HIS A 17 -6.50 -1.18 3.58
CA HIS A 17 -5.28 -1.47 4.34
C HIS A 17 -4.30 -0.28 4.31
N ASP A 18 -4.73 0.83 3.75
CA ASP A 18 -3.96 2.06 3.71
C ASP A 18 -4.00 2.79 5.05
N TYR A 19 -2.83 3.18 5.55
CA TYR A 19 -2.66 3.85 6.84
C TYR A 19 -3.50 5.14 6.95
N GLU A 20 -3.43 6.00 5.93
CA GLU A 20 -4.12 7.29 5.95
C GLU A 20 -5.63 7.11 5.95
N THR A 21 -6.14 6.17 5.17
CA THR A 21 -7.57 5.83 5.12
C THR A 21 -8.05 5.31 6.47
N MET A 22 -7.32 4.37 7.08
CA MET A 22 -7.64 3.85 8.41
C MET A 22 -7.62 4.95 9.48
N MET A 23 -6.61 5.83 9.47
CA MET A 23 -6.49 6.94 10.43
C MET A 23 -7.55 8.04 10.27
N ASN A 24 -8.27 8.02 9.17
CA ASN A 24 -9.39 8.93 8.90
C ASN A 24 -10.77 8.33 9.19
N ALA A 25 -10.84 7.05 9.56
CA ALA A 25 -12.08 6.38 9.92
C ALA A 25 -12.56 6.80 11.32
N ASP A 26 -13.87 6.82 11.53
CA ASP A 26 -14.47 7.03 12.85
C ASP A 26 -14.43 5.73 13.67
N TRP A 27 -14.57 4.60 12.99
CA TRP A 27 -14.63 3.25 13.56
C TRP A 27 -13.77 2.29 12.76
N LEU A 28 -13.04 1.40 13.44
CA LEU A 28 -12.22 0.38 12.80
C LEU A 28 -12.65 -1.02 13.21
N VAL A 29 -12.78 -1.88 12.21
CA VAL A 29 -12.95 -3.33 12.38
C VAL A 29 -11.73 -4.01 11.75
N ASP A 30 -10.96 -4.74 12.56
CA ASP A 30 -9.81 -5.51 12.08
C ASP A 30 -10.09 -7.00 12.07
N VAL A 31 -9.87 -7.63 10.92
CA VAL A 31 -10.09 -9.06 10.70
C VAL A 31 -8.75 -9.77 10.60
N GLY A 32 -8.49 -10.69 11.50
CA GLY A 32 -7.20 -11.37 11.59
C GLY A 32 -7.27 -12.67 12.39
N PRO A 33 -6.19 -12.99 13.15
CA PRO A 33 -4.91 -12.28 13.25
C PRO A 33 -3.96 -12.53 12.07
N GLY A 34 -4.23 -13.49 11.21
CA GLY A 34 -3.42 -13.84 10.04
C GLY A 34 -4.26 -14.06 8.80
N ALA A 35 -3.64 -14.59 7.75
CA ALA A 35 -4.32 -14.92 6.50
C ALA A 35 -4.74 -16.39 6.43
N GLY A 36 -5.72 -16.71 5.57
CA GLY A 36 -6.22 -18.06 5.34
C GLY A 36 -6.75 -18.72 6.61
N GLU A 37 -6.33 -19.94 6.91
CA GLU A 37 -6.78 -20.72 8.09
C GLU A 37 -6.46 -20.05 9.44
N LYS A 38 -5.46 -19.15 9.47
CA LYS A 38 -5.07 -18.39 10.67
C LYS A 38 -5.84 -17.07 10.81
N GLY A 39 -6.74 -16.77 9.90
CA GLY A 39 -7.55 -15.56 9.89
C GLY A 39 -9.01 -15.78 10.27
N GLY A 40 -9.87 -14.89 9.78
CA GLY A 40 -11.34 -15.02 9.86
C GLY A 40 -11.94 -14.72 11.23
N ARG A 41 -11.20 -14.02 12.11
CA ARG A 41 -11.72 -13.59 13.43
C ARG A 41 -11.68 -12.06 13.51
N ILE A 42 -12.64 -11.49 14.23
CA ILE A 42 -12.58 -10.06 14.57
C ILE A 42 -11.57 -9.88 15.70
N CYS A 43 -10.47 -9.19 15.40
CA CYS A 43 -9.45 -8.82 16.38
C CYS A 43 -9.79 -7.52 17.08
N LEU A 44 -10.32 -6.56 16.34
CA LEU A 44 -10.75 -5.25 16.85
C LEU A 44 -12.11 -4.88 16.26
N ASN A 45 -12.91 -4.20 17.08
CA ASN A 45 -14.16 -3.57 16.65
C ASN A 45 -14.44 -2.42 17.63
N ALA A 46 -14.04 -1.19 17.32
CA ALA A 46 -14.21 -0.05 18.22
C ALA A 46 -13.98 1.28 17.49
N PRO A 47 -14.40 2.42 18.09
CA PRO A 47 -14.00 3.74 17.64
C PRO A 47 -12.49 3.84 17.54
N LEU A 48 -11.98 4.40 16.44
CA LEU A 48 -10.53 4.52 16.21
C LEU A 48 -9.82 5.22 17.37
N LYS A 49 -10.41 6.32 17.89
CA LYS A 49 -9.86 7.04 19.04
C LYS A 49 -9.62 6.12 20.24
N ALA A 50 -10.58 5.27 20.58
CA ALA A 50 -10.46 4.32 21.67
C ALA A 50 -9.39 3.25 21.39
N LEU A 51 -9.25 2.80 20.13
CA LEU A 51 -8.19 1.86 19.75
C LEU A 51 -6.79 2.47 19.89
N LEU A 52 -6.62 3.73 19.54
CA LEU A 52 -5.33 4.41 19.70
C LEU A 52 -4.92 4.60 21.17
N GLU A 53 -5.89 4.69 22.09
CA GLU A 53 -5.66 4.77 23.53
C GLU A 53 -5.55 3.38 24.20
N TYR A 54 -5.97 2.30 23.51
CA TYR A 54 -5.97 0.94 24.06
C TYR A 54 -4.55 0.38 24.20
N SER A 55 -4.30 -0.27 25.33
CA SER A 55 -3.06 -1.03 25.54
C SER A 55 -3.36 -2.53 25.63
N SER A 56 -2.87 -3.27 24.65
CA SER A 56 -3.00 -4.74 24.62
C SER A 56 -2.31 -5.45 25.79
N ASP A 57 -1.28 -4.83 26.36
CA ASP A 57 -0.50 -5.41 27.46
C ASP A 57 -1.24 -5.35 28.79
N SER A 58 -1.98 -4.28 29.03
CA SER A 58 -2.79 -4.09 30.26
C SER A 58 -4.23 -4.58 30.11
N GLY A 59 -4.70 -4.80 28.87
CA GLY A 59 -6.11 -5.12 28.58
C GLY A 59 -7.10 -4.03 28.99
N ARG A 60 -6.59 -2.83 29.31
CA ARG A 60 -7.41 -1.73 29.82
C ARG A 60 -8.17 -1.04 28.70
N VAL A 61 -9.49 -1.10 28.77
CA VAL A 61 -10.38 -0.34 27.90
C VAL A 61 -10.28 1.14 28.25
N PRO A 62 -10.19 2.06 27.27
CA PRO A 62 -10.10 3.50 27.51
C PRO A 62 -11.28 4.02 28.32
N ALA A 63 -11.00 4.86 29.31
CA ALA A 63 -12.03 5.49 30.18
C ALA A 63 -12.86 6.53 29.38
N SER A 64 -12.41 6.94 28.21
CA SER A 64 -13.13 7.84 27.31
C SER A 64 -14.34 7.22 26.62
N LEU A 65 -14.48 5.88 26.70
CA LEU A 65 -15.55 5.14 26.06
C LEU A 65 -16.73 4.97 27.02
N ASP A 66 -17.93 5.38 26.61
CA ASP A 66 -19.15 5.16 27.37
C ASP A 66 -19.52 3.66 27.45
N LYS A 67 -20.31 3.29 28.47
CA LYS A 67 -20.62 1.88 28.75
C LYS A 67 -21.45 1.20 27.65
N GLU A 68 -22.30 1.94 26.96
CA GLU A 68 -23.14 1.42 25.91
C GLU A 68 -22.29 1.06 24.69
N THR A 69 -21.48 2.00 24.22
CA THR A 69 -20.52 1.81 23.13
C THR A 69 -19.52 0.70 23.47
N ALA A 70 -19.00 0.67 24.70
CA ALA A 70 -18.06 -0.35 25.16
C ALA A 70 -18.63 -1.78 25.08
N GLY A 71 -19.94 -1.95 25.27
CA GLY A 71 -20.61 -3.25 25.14
C GLY A 71 -20.60 -3.84 23.73
N HIS A 72 -20.37 -3.03 22.71
CA HIS A 72 -20.27 -3.44 21.30
C HIS A 72 -18.82 -3.55 20.80
N CYS A 73 -17.84 -3.18 21.62
CA CYS A 73 -16.45 -3.13 21.24
C CYS A 73 -15.72 -4.46 21.45
N ILE A 74 -14.77 -4.74 20.57
CA ILE A 74 -13.82 -5.87 20.69
C ILE A 74 -12.41 -5.27 20.71
N PHE A 75 -11.67 -5.59 21.77
CA PHE A 75 -10.28 -5.21 21.94
C PHE A 75 -9.42 -6.45 22.07
N GLY A 76 -8.61 -6.74 21.08
CA GLY A 76 -7.73 -7.90 21.03
C GLY A 76 -6.35 -7.54 20.51
N LYS A 77 -5.51 -8.56 20.35
CA LYS A 77 -4.20 -8.39 19.72
C LYS A 77 -4.38 -8.20 18.22
N SER A 78 -3.79 -7.16 17.67
CA SER A 78 -3.85 -6.81 16.26
C SER A 78 -2.54 -6.22 15.78
N LYS A 79 -1.99 -6.79 14.72
CA LYS A 79 -0.84 -6.22 14.02
C LYS A 79 -1.16 -4.85 13.44
N THR A 80 -2.34 -4.69 12.89
CA THR A 80 -2.82 -3.39 12.38
C THR A 80 -2.74 -2.33 13.46
N LEU A 81 -3.22 -2.63 14.67
CA LEU A 81 -3.17 -1.68 15.78
C LEU A 81 -1.75 -1.34 16.21
N ASP A 82 -0.85 -2.34 16.26
CA ASP A 82 0.55 -2.11 16.60
C ASP A 82 1.20 -1.10 15.63
N TYR A 83 0.91 -1.21 14.32
CA TYR A 83 1.36 -0.23 13.32
C TYR A 83 0.69 1.15 13.48
N LEU A 84 -0.62 1.20 13.70
CA LEU A 84 -1.34 2.47 13.89
C LEU A 84 -0.87 3.23 15.12
N GLN A 85 -0.52 2.51 16.20
CA GLN A 85 0.02 3.08 17.44
C GLN A 85 1.53 3.38 17.34
N GLY A 86 2.20 3.03 16.25
CA GLY A 86 3.65 3.20 16.10
C GLY A 86 4.50 2.25 16.96
N LYS A 87 3.91 1.20 17.53
CA LYS A 87 4.63 0.15 18.28
C LYS A 87 5.41 -0.76 17.36
N ASP A 88 4.91 -0.95 16.15
CA ASP A 88 5.58 -1.68 15.08
C ASP A 88 5.77 -0.78 13.86
N ALA A 89 6.85 -0.96 13.14
CA ALA A 89 7.15 -0.17 11.94
C ALA A 89 8.03 -0.98 10.98
N ILE A 90 7.85 -0.73 9.69
CA ILE A 90 8.78 -1.26 8.68
C ILE A 90 10.04 -0.38 8.73
N PRO A 91 11.19 -0.92 9.15
CA PRO A 91 12.39 -0.11 9.29
C PRO A 91 12.87 0.42 7.94
N VAL A 92 13.12 1.72 7.89
CA VAL A 92 13.74 2.34 6.72
C VAL A 92 15.25 2.11 6.81
N PRO A 93 15.88 1.45 5.82
CA PRO A 93 17.33 1.21 5.86
C PRO A 93 18.10 2.53 5.86
N HIS A 94 19.04 2.66 6.79
CA HIS A 94 19.94 3.83 6.84
C HIS A 94 20.88 3.91 5.62
N THR A 95 21.28 2.72 5.12
CA THR A 95 22.15 2.62 3.95
C THR A 95 21.38 2.05 2.77
N ARG A 96 21.42 2.73 1.63
CA ARG A 96 20.81 2.27 0.38
C ARG A 96 21.84 1.55 -0.49
N ARG A 97 21.39 0.56 -1.25
CA ARG A 97 22.21 -0.10 -2.25
C ARG A 97 22.48 0.84 -3.41
N THR A 98 23.72 0.90 -3.86
CA THR A 98 24.16 1.72 -5.02
C THR A 98 24.02 0.97 -6.35
N GLY A 99 23.59 -0.30 -6.32
CA GLY A 99 23.57 -1.16 -7.48
C GLY A 99 24.90 -1.89 -7.71
N ASN A 100 25.00 -2.57 -8.85
CA ASN A 100 26.19 -3.34 -9.24
C ASN A 100 27.02 -2.65 -10.33
N GLY A 101 26.79 -1.35 -10.56
CA GLY A 101 27.45 -0.56 -11.60
C GLY A 101 26.92 -0.77 -13.01
N LYS A 102 25.92 -1.63 -13.21
CA LYS A 102 25.25 -1.87 -14.51
C LYS A 102 23.87 -1.23 -14.50
N PHE A 103 23.42 -0.86 -15.68
CA PHE A 103 22.12 -0.23 -15.90
C PHE A 103 21.34 -0.97 -16.97
N LEU A 104 20.05 -0.92 -16.87
CA LEU A 104 19.11 -1.24 -17.93
C LEU A 104 18.55 0.09 -18.44
N SER A 105 18.93 0.45 -19.66
CA SER A 105 18.57 1.75 -20.24
C SER A 105 17.48 1.57 -21.28
N ILE A 106 16.36 2.27 -21.15
CA ILE A 106 15.36 2.41 -22.21
C ILE A 106 15.44 3.82 -22.76
N LYS A 107 15.41 3.94 -24.08
CA LYS A 107 15.47 5.23 -24.79
C LYS A 107 14.26 5.42 -25.67
N GLY A 108 13.73 6.64 -25.64
CA GLY A 108 12.71 7.09 -26.57
C GLY A 108 11.34 6.42 -26.41
N ALA A 109 10.94 6.05 -25.20
CA ALA A 109 9.60 5.47 -24.96
C ALA A 109 8.49 6.50 -25.23
N ARG A 110 7.56 6.15 -26.15
CA ARG A 110 6.53 7.06 -26.70
C ARG A 110 5.12 6.48 -26.65
N GLY A 111 4.91 5.42 -25.90
CA GLY A 111 3.57 4.82 -25.77
C GLY A 111 2.61 5.74 -25.02
N ASN A 112 1.35 5.76 -25.44
CA ASN A 112 0.27 6.53 -24.81
C ASN A 112 0.67 7.99 -24.53
N ASN A 113 0.75 8.38 -23.26
CA ASN A 113 1.09 9.75 -22.84
C ASN A 113 2.59 9.98 -22.60
N LEU A 114 3.47 9.00 -22.86
CA LEU A 114 4.90 9.18 -22.70
C LEU A 114 5.48 10.14 -23.75
N LYS A 115 6.30 11.07 -23.29
CA LYS A 115 6.88 12.16 -24.09
C LYS A 115 8.35 11.88 -24.43
N ASN A 116 8.61 10.84 -25.22
CA ASN A 116 9.98 10.44 -25.62
C ASN A 116 10.89 10.20 -24.40
N VAL A 117 10.40 9.40 -23.47
CA VAL A 117 11.05 9.19 -22.15
C VAL A 117 12.26 8.27 -22.30
N SER A 118 13.40 8.70 -21.76
CA SER A 118 14.60 7.88 -21.61
C SER A 118 14.96 7.78 -20.13
N VAL A 119 15.28 6.57 -19.67
CA VAL A 119 15.60 6.33 -18.27
C VAL A 119 16.55 5.14 -18.10
N ASP A 120 17.47 5.26 -17.15
CA ASP A 120 18.42 4.24 -16.76
C ASP A 120 18.00 3.65 -15.41
N PHE A 121 17.79 2.35 -15.36
CA PHE A 121 17.46 1.60 -14.16
C PHE A 121 18.72 0.92 -13.61
N PRO A 122 19.23 1.30 -12.42
CA PRO A 122 20.41 0.67 -11.85
C PRO A 122 20.10 -0.78 -11.47
N LEU A 123 20.91 -1.74 -11.92
CA LEU A 123 20.73 -3.15 -11.61
C LEU A 123 21.26 -3.48 -10.21
N GLY A 124 20.64 -4.49 -9.56
CA GLY A 124 20.98 -4.89 -8.19
C GLY A 124 20.32 -4.02 -7.12
N CYS A 125 19.38 -3.14 -7.49
CA CYS A 125 18.60 -2.31 -6.59
C CYS A 125 17.12 -2.70 -6.56
N PHE A 126 16.43 -2.33 -5.49
CA PHE A 126 14.97 -2.23 -5.47
C PHE A 126 14.58 -0.84 -5.96
N ILE A 127 13.88 -0.77 -7.08
CA ILE A 127 13.56 0.48 -7.78
C ILE A 127 12.07 0.75 -7.64
N GLY A 128 11.72 1.88 -7.02
CA GLY A 128 10.34 2.36 -6.93
C GLY A 128 10.01 3.28 -8.10
N ILE A 129 8.89 3.05 -8.78
CA ILE A 129 8.35 3.94 -9.81
C ILE A 129 7.13 4.63 -9.23
N SER A 130 7.20 5.94 -9.04
CA SER A 130 6.14 6.74 -8.43
C SER A 130 5.56 7.79 -9.38
N GLY A 131 4.47 8.40 -8.99
CA GLY A 131 3.78 9.44 -9.74
C GLY A 131 2.25 9.31 -9.61
N VAL A 132 1.51 10.37 -9.95
CA VAL A 132 0.04 10.38 -9.87
C VAL A 132 -0.60 9.32 -10.77
N SER A 133 -1.86 8.98 -10.50
CA SER A 133 -2.61 8.06 -11.38
C SER A 133 -2.68 8.61 -12.80
N GLY A 134 -2.52 7.74 -13.81
CA GLY A 134 -2.51 8.15 -15.22
C GLY A 134 -1.22 8.83 -15.71
N SER A 135 -0.18 8.97 -14.88
CA SER A 135 1.09 9.63 -15.30
C SER A 135 1.94 8.85 -16.31
N GLY A 136 1.59 7.60 -16.63
CA GLY A 136 2.33 6.78 -17.61
C GLY A 136 3.24 5.72 -16.98
N LYS A 137 3.20 5.49 -15.65
CA LYS A 137 4.01 4.46 -14.97
C LYS A 137 3.80 3.07 -15.56
N SER A 138 2.55 2.63 -15.67
CA SER A 138 2.20 1.33 -16.25
C SER A 138 2.55 1.25 -17.72
N THR A 139 2.39 2.33 -18.45
CA THR A 139 2.79 2.43 -19.87
C THR A 139 4.29 2.19 -20.04
N LEU A 140 5.12 2.85 -19.22
CA LEU A 140 6.57 2.69 -19.27
C LEU A 140 6.99 1.27 -18.87
N ILE A 141 6.48 0.76 -17.76
CA ILE A 141 6.94 -0.50 -17.18
C ILE A 141 6.21 -1.71 -17.79
N ASN A 142 4.88 -1.75 -17.68
CA ASN A 142 4.12 -2.96 -18.03
C ASN A 142 3.87 -3.09 -19.52
N GLU A 143 3.71 -1.98 -20.24
CA GLU A 143 3.34 -2.00 -21.66
C GLU A 143 4.54 -1.77 -22.60
N THR A 144 5.66 -1.22 -22.09
CA THR A 144 6.87 -1.03 -22.89
C THR A 144 8.00 -1.94 -22.39
N LEU A 145 8.55 -1.72 -21.21
CA LEU A 145 9.75 -2.42 -20.73
C LEU A 145 9.53 -3.92 -20.51
N MET A 146 8.46 -4.30 -19.83
CA MET A 146 8.17 -5.71 -19.51
C MET A 146 8.02 -6.58 -20.76
N PRO A 147 7.26 -6.21 -21.81
CA PRO A 147 7.21 -6.96 -23.07
C PRO A 147 8.57 -7.14 -23.73
N ILE A 148 9.42 -6.10 -23.75
CA ILE A 148 10.78 -6.18 -24.31
C ILE A 148 11.59 -7.24 -23.57
N LEU A 149 11.63 -7.17 -22.26
CA LEU A 149 12.39 -8.11 -21.43
C LEU A 149 11.86 -9.55 -21.54
N LYS A 150 10.53 -9.74 -21.57
CA LYS A 150 9.93 -11.05 -21.78
C LYS A 150 10.28 -11.64 -23.15
N ASN A 151 10.29 -10.82 -24.19
CA ASN A 151 10.72 -11.27 -25.52
C ASN A 151 12.20 -11.68 -25.52
N LYS A 152 13.05 -10.88 -24.89
CA LYS A 152 14.50 -11.11 -24.85
C LYS A 152 14.88 -12.37 -24.04
N PHE A 153 14.29 -12.54 -22.87
CA PHE A 153 14.71 -13.60 -21.94
C PHE A 153 13.85 -14.86 -22.01
N TYR A 154 12.56 -14.74 -22.35
CA TYR A 154 11.62 -15.86 -22.32
C TYR A 154 11.06 -16.20 -23.70
N ARG A 155 11.58 -15.60 -24.78
CA ARG A 155 11.11 -15.81 -26.15
C ARG A 155 9.60 -15.59 -26.31
N ALA A 156 9.03 -14.71 -25.49
CA ALA A 156 7.63 -14.32 -25.62
C ALA A 156 7.43 -13.57 -26.95
N LYS A 157 6.20 -13.55 -27.47
CA LYS A 157 5.84 -12.81 -28.68
C LYS A 157 4.92 -11.65 -28.34
N LEU A 158 5.35 -10.81 -27.39
CA LEU A 158 4.60 -9.64 -26.95
C LEU A 158 4.94 -8.43 -27.82
N ARG A 159 4.01 -7.50 -27.97
CA ARG A 159 4.23 -6.24 -28.69
C ARG A 159 4.45 -5.12 -27.68
N PRO A 160 5.68 -4.63 -27.48
CA PRO A 160 5.93 -3.45 -26.69
C PRO A 160 5.37 -2.20 -27.39
N LEU A 161 5.04 -1.19 -26.61
CA LEU A 161 4.75 0.13 -27.15
C LEU A 161 6.02 0.77 -27.73
N ALA A 162 5.86 1.84 -28.51
CA ALA A 162 6.94 2.47 -29.26
C ALA A 162 8.08 2.97 -28.38
N TYR A 163 9.31 2.62 -28.73
CA TYR A 163 10.57 3.05 -28.09
C TYR A 163 11.69 3.04 -29.15
N ASP A 164 12.83 3.64 -28.85
CA ASP A 164 13.98 3.66 -29.79
C ASP A 164 14.91 2.46 -29.56
N SER A 165 15.44 2.33 -28.35
CA SER A 165 16.39 1.25 -28.03
C SER A 165 16.30 0.82 -26.56
N ILE A 166 16.88 -0.36 -26.29
CA ILE A 166 17.12 -0.87 -24.93
C ILE A 166 18.55 -1.45 -24.88
N GLU A 167 19.26 -1.08 -23.84
CA GLU A 167 20.65 -1.47 -23.59
C GLU A 167 20.78 -2.15 -22.22
#